data_c08b5bc3282b9f01e0acb7b0ebb3b5db
#
_entry.id   c08b5bc3282b9f01e0acb7b0ebb3b5db
#
_cell.length_a   1.000
_cell.length_b   1.000
_cell.length_c   1.000
_cell.angle_alpha   90.00
_cell.angle_beta   90.00
_cell.angle_gamma   90.00
#
_symmetry.space_group_name_H-M   'P 1'
#
loop_
_entity.id
_entity.type
_entity.pdbx_description
1 polymer ?
#
loop_
_entity_poly.entity_id
_entity_poly.type
_entity_poly.pdbx_seq_one_letter_code
_entity_poly.pdbx_strand_id
1 'polypeptide(L)'
;MSQKEFAYSIDQFKEIAQQTIQMAKGLGASSVEVDLNEGLGSAVSVRKGEIENLEYNRDKGLGVTVYVGHRKGFASTSDLRESAIKHTVEAAVAIAQLTAEDPFSGLADPDQLAKEITELDLYHPWDISMEESISLARECEQAAFDVSSEIKNSEGASVSLQEGQFVYANSNGFIQGYPSTRHYISCSVTAGEGDQMQRDGWWSTARCADDMEPALDIGKQAGRRALGKVGAKKISTKKIPVVFEAPIASGMLRHFVSAVSGGNLYRQQSFLEGAIGESVFPDFFSIEEDPFVLRGLSSSAFDNEGVQTEKRSIVSSGRLEGLFLSTYSAKKLGLASTGNAGGAHNLSVHARDHTHEFGDLLKMMDTGFLVTDLLGQDRKSTRLN
;
A
#
# COMPACT_ATOMS: atom_id res chain seq x y z
N MET A 1 21.32 24.55 -1.67
CA MET A 1 20.50 24.52 -2.91
C MET A 1 19.34 23.60 -2.64
N SER A 2 18.12 24.10 -2.67
CA SER A 2 16.92 23.31 -2.38
C SER A 2 16.75 22.23 -3.46
N GLN A 3 17.00 20.96 -3.12
CA GLN A 3 16.79 19.81 -4.01
C GLN A 3 15.36 19.23 -3.81
N LYS A 4 14.41 20.06 -3.42
CA LYS A 4 13.04 19.65 -3.09
C LYS A 4 12.10 19.65 -4.30
N GLU A 5 12.58 19.79 -5.53
CA GLU A 5 11.76 19.80 -6.73
C GLU A 5 12.03 18.58 -7.62
N PHE A 6 10.96 18.06 -8.24
CA PHE A 6 11.09 17.04 -9.26
C PHE A 6 11.96 17.53 -10.42
N ALA A 7 12.76 16.64 -11.01
CA ALA A 7 13.59 16.96 -12.17
C ALA A 7 12.77 17.13 -13.45
N TYR A 8 11.60 16.51 -13.49
CA TYR A 8 10.68 16.52 -14.63
C TYR A 8 9.31 17.00 -14.19
N SER A 9 8.61 17.73 -15.05
CA SER A 9 7.19 18.00 -14.86
C SER A 9 6.35 16.82 -15.34
N ILE A 10 5.10 16.74 -14.89
CA ILE A 10 4.12 15.75 -15.39
C ILE A 10 3.98 15.85 -16.92
N ASP A 11 4.00 17.05 -17.49
CA ASP A 11 3.88 17.24 -18.93
C ASP A 11 5.12 16.72 -19.68
N GLN A 12 6.33 16.91 -19.14
CA GLN A 12 7.54 16.31 -19.70
C GLN A 12 7.46 14.77 -19.65
N PHE A 13 6.94 14.19 -18.57
CA PHE A 13 6.71 12.75 -18.51
C PHE A 13 5.70 12.27 -19.54
N LYS A 14 4.61 13.01 -19.75
CA LYS A 14 3.62 12.70 -20.81
C LYS A 14 4.26 12.73 -22.20
N GLU A 15 5.11 13.71 -22.47
CA GLU A 15 5.85 13.78 -23.75
C GLU A 15 6.79 12.60 -23.96
N ILE A 16 7.58 12.25 -22.94
CA ILE A 16 8.48 11.07 -22.96
C ILE A 16 7.68 9.79 -23.18
N ALA A 17 6.57 9.61 -22.46
CA ALA A 17 5.70 8.45 -22.60
C ALA A 17 5.15 8.32 -24.03
N GLN A 18 4.68 9.43 -24.61
CA GLN A 18 4.15 9.46 -25.96
C GLN A 18 5.21 9.11 -27.02
N GLN A 19 6.43 9.68 -26.89
CA GLN A 19 7.56 9.36 -27.78
C GLN A 19 7.95 7.88 -27.65
N THR A 20 7.98 7.35 -26.41
CA THR A 20 8.31 5.94 -26.15
C THR A 20 7.28 5.00 -26.80
N ILE A 21 5.99 5.31 -26.70
CA ILE A 21 4.91 4.54 -27.38
C ILE A 21 5.10 4.56 -28.90
N GLN A 22 5.38 5.72 -29.48
CA GLN A 22 5.60 5.84 -30.92
C GLN A 22 6.83 5.03 -31.39
N MET A 23 7.91 5.08 -30.62
CA MET A 23 9.13 4.32 -30.89
C MET A 23 8.87 2.82 -30.85
N ALA A 24 8.17 2.31 -29.85
CA ALA A 24 7.82 0.89 -29.75
C ALA A 24 6.90 0.42 -30.89
N LYS A 25 5.92 1.23 -31.28
CA LYS A 25 5.07 0.97 -32.45
C LYS A 25 5.88 0.93 -33.72
N GLY A 26 6.86 1.83 -33.90
CA GLY A 26 7.79 1.84 -35.04
C GLY A 26 8.65 0.57 -35.17
N LEU A 27 8.87 -0.12 -34.04
CA LEU A 27 9.60 -1.40 -33.95
C LEU A 27 8.66 -2.64 -34.05
N GLY A 28 7.39 -2.43 -34.36
CA GLY A 28 6.43 -3.52 -34.61
C GLY A 28 5.59 -3.96 -33.42
N ALA A 29 5.57 -3.17 -32.34
CA ALA A 29 4.65 -3.42 -31.23
C ALA A 29 3.19 -3.22 -31.67
N SER A 30 2.33 -4.18 -31.36
CA SER A 30 0.88 -4.05 -31.54
C SER A 30 0.24 -3.16 -30.48
N SER A 31 0.71 -3.27 -29.23
CA SER A 31 0.26 -2.47 -28.11
C SER A 31 1.44 -2.15 -27.17
N VAL A 32 1.35 -1.04 -26.44
CA VAL A 32 2.42 -0.53 -25.56
C VAL A 32 1.83 0.09 -24.31
N GLU A 33 2.46 -0.15 -23.19
CA GLU A 33 2.29 0.58 -21.91
C GLU A 33 3.62 1.21 -21.51
N VAL A 34 3.54 2.38 -20.92
CA VAL A 34 4.70 3.10 -20.40
C VAL A 34 4.36 3.64 -19.01
N ASP A 35 5.21 3.32 -18.06
CA ASP A 35 5.19 3.85 -16.70
C ASP A 35 6.41 4.72 -16.48
N LEU A 36 6.20 5.96 -16.08
CA LEU A 36 7.25 6.88 -15.64
C LEU A 36 7.00 7.25 -14.20
N ASN A 37 8.05 7.29 -13.42
CA ASN A 37 7.97 7.73 -12.03
C ASN A 37 9.22 8.51 -11.62
N GLU A 38 9.05 9.40 -10.65
CA GLU A 38 10.11 10.05 -9.91
C GLU A 38 9.71 10.14 -8.45
N GLY A 39 10.63 9.80 -7.56
CA GLY A 39 10.45 9.88 -6.11
C GLY A 39 11.54 10.71 -5.47
N LEU A 40 11.17 11.49 -4.48
CA LEU A 40 12.04 12.24 -3.58
C LEU A 40 11.75 11.78 -2.16
N GLY A 41 12.77 11.55 -1.37
CA GLY A 41 12.56 11.18 0.01
C GLY A 41 13.68 11.66 0.91
N SER A 42 13.31 11.88 2.17
CA SER A 42 14.28 12.01 3.26
C SER A 42 13.79 11.18 4.43
N ALA A 43 14.72 10.56 5.12
CA ALA A 43 14.43 9.83 6.35
C ALA A 43 15.49 10.07 7.38
N VAL A 44 15.07 10.20 8.62
CA VAL A 44 15.94 10.24 9.79
C VAL A 44 15.51 9.14 10.75
N SER A 45 16.49 8.46 11.33
CA SER A 45 16.26 7.65 12.51
C SER A 45 17.18 8.10 13.65
N VAL A 46 16.63 8.11 14.85
CA VAL A 46 17.38 8.36 16.09
C VAL A 46 17.25 7.14 16.99
N ARG A 47 18.31 6.87 17.75
CA ARG A 47 18.31 5.82 18.76
C ARG A 47 19.04 6.31 20.00
N LYS A 48 18.37 6.27 21.16
CA LYS A 48 18.86 6.81 22.44
C LYS A 48 19.30 8.27 22.32
N GLY A 49 18.51 9.07 21.58
CA GLY A 49 18.78 10.48 21.36
C GLY A 49 19.87 10.79 20.32
N GLU A 50 20.65 9.79 19.88
CA GLU A 50 21.68 9.95 18.87
C GLU A 50 21.15 9.64 17.48
N ILE A 51 21.68 10.32 16.47
CA ILE A 51 21.31 10.06 15.07
C ILE A 51 21.92 8.71 14.65
N GLU A 52 21.07 7.77 14.23
CA GLU A 52 21.50 6.46 13.74
C GLU A 52 21.63 6.45 12.22
N ASN A 53 20.67 7.07 11.52
CA ASN A 53 20.68 7.13 10.07
C ASN A 53 20.10 8.45 9.54
N LEU A 54 20.68 8.94 8.44
CA LEU A 54 20.18 10.06 7.65
C LEU A 54 20.22 9.64 6.17
N GLU A 55 19.08 9.66 5.54
CA GLU A 55 18.94 9.28 4.15
C GLU A 55 18.28 10.39 3.34
N TYR A 56 18.82 10.60 2.14
CA TYR A 56 18.17 11.32 1.06
C TYR A 56 18.17 10.39 -0.16
N ASN A 57 17.02 10.16 -0.69
CA ASN A 57 16.88 9.38 -1.91
C ASN A 57 16.22 10.21 -3.01
N ARG A 58 16.63 9.95 -4.22
CA ARG A 58 16.00 10.47 -5.43
C ARG A 58 16.08 9.40 -6.48
N ASP A 59 14.93 8.83 -6.77
CA ASP A 59 14.78 7.75 -7.73
C ASP A 59 13.91 8.20 -8.89
N LYS A 60 14.18 7.67 -10.07
CA LYS A 60 13.32 7.81 -11.23
C LYS A 60 13.39 6.57 -12.09
N GLY A 61 12.35 6.30 -12.82
CA GLY A 61 12.29 5.14 -13.67
C GLY A 61 11.35 5.30 -14.85
N LEU A 62 11.64 4.54 -15.88
CA LEU A 62 10.76 4.31 -17.02
C LEU A 62 10.65 2.81 -17.22
N GLY A 63 9.43 2.28 -17.17
CA GLY A 63 9.09 0.93 -17.54
C GLY A 63 8.35 0.92 -18.87
N VAL A 64 8.69 -0.03 -19.74
CA VAL A 64 8.01 -0.22 -21.04
C VAL A 64 7.52 -1.65 -21.12
N THR A 65 6.22 -1.83 -21.23
CA THR A 65 5.59 -3.10 -21.59
C THR A 65 5.16 -3.06 -23.05
N VAL A 66 5.59 -4.04 -23.80
CA VAL A 66 5.30 -4.17 -25.24
C VAL A 66 4.55 -5.47 -25.48
N TYR A 67 3.56 -5.41 -26.36
CA TYR A 67 2.85 -6.59 -26.86
C TYR A 67 3.10 -6.73 -28.39
N VAL A 68 3.44 -7.93 -28.81
CA VAL A 68 3.48 -8.34 -30.23
C VAL A 68 2.44 -9.45 -30.39
N GLY A 69 1.25 -9.08 -30.87
CA GLY A 69 0.07 -9.91 -30.67
C GLY A 69 -0.25 -10.07 -29.18
N HIS A 70 -0.28 -11.31 -28.71
CA HIS A 70 -0.48 -11.64 -27.30
C HIS A 70 0.83 -12.01 -26.55
N ARG A 71 1.98 -11.66 -27.11
CA ARG A 71 3.30 -11.91 -26.52
C ARG A 71 3.77 -10.67 -25.81
N LYS A 72 4.01 -10.80 -24.52
CA LYS A 72 4.39 -9.68 -23.63
C LYS A 72 5.90 -9.62 -23.44
N GLY A 73 6.50 -8.43 -23.56
CA GLY A 73 7.87 -8.13 -23.18
C GLY A 73 7.91 -6.90 -22.31
N PHE A 74 8.81 -6.89 -21.31
CA PHE A 74 9.00 -5.77 -20.40
C PHE A 74 10.49 -5.47 -20.27
N ALA A 75 10.82 -4.18 -20.26
CA ALA A 75 12.13 -3.68 -19.89
C ALA A 75 12.00 -2.34 -19.17
N SER A 76 13.01 -1.97 -18.37
CA SER A 76 13.00 -0.72 -17.61
C SER A 76 14.39 -0.08 -17.57
N THR A 77 14.43 1.23 -17.32
CA THR A 77 15.65 2.00 -17.13
C THR A 77 15.43 3.14 -16.15
N SER A 78 16.47 3.53 -15.42
CA SER A 78 16.50 4.77 -14.62
C SER A 78 17.10 5.96 -15.41
N ASP A 79 17.62 5.72 -16.60
CA ASP A 79 18.19 6.74 -17.48
C ASP A 79 17.16 7.17 -18.53
N LEU A 80 16.65 8.40 -18.39
CA LEU A 80 15.62 8.96 -19.28
C LEU A 80 16.19 9.67 -20.51
N ARG A 81 17.47 9.51 -20.82
CA ARG A 81 18.03 9.99 -22.10
C ARG A 81 17.47 9.17 -23.27
N GLU A 82 17.22 9.84 -24.38
CA GLU A 82 16.62 9.23 -25.57
C GLU A 82 17.31 7.92 -26.01
N SER A 83 18.65 7.88 -25.99
CA SER A 83 19.40 6.67 -26.35
C SER A 83 19.14 5.49 -25.39
N ALA A 84 19.00 5.75 -24.08
CA ALA A 84 18.72 4.72 -23.10
C ALA A 84 17.28 4.22 -23.22
N ILE A 85 16.34 5.12 -23.42
CA ILE A 85 14.93 4.78 -23.70
C ILE A 85 14.84 3.92 -24.95
N LYS A 86 15.53 4.28 -26.03
CA LYS A 86 15.54 3.50 -27.27
C LYS A 86 16.04 2.06 -27.03
N HIS A 87 17.16 1.88 -26.36
CA HIS A 87 17.67 0.54 -26.02
C HIS A 87 16.68 -0.25 -25.15
N THR A 88 16.00 0.42 -24.23
CA THR A 88 14.98 -0.21 -23.37
C THR A 88 13.80 -0.69 -24.18
N VAL A 89 13.32 0.11 -25.12
CA VAL A 89 12.23 -0.27 -26.04
C VAL A 89 12.65 -1.42 -26.93
N GLU A 90 13.84 -1.38 -27.52
CA GLU A 90 14.41 -2.45 -28.35
C GLU A 90 14.47 -3.77 -27.56
N ALA A 91 14.92 -3.72 -26.30
CA ALA A 91 14.95 -4.88 -25.39
C ALA A 91 13.54 -5.43 -25.12
N ALA A 92 12.58 -4.57 -24.80
CA ALA A 92 11.20 -4.98 -24.54
C ALA A 92 10.56 -5.68 -25.77
N VAL A 93 10.78 -5.12 -26.95
CA VAL A 93 10.30 -5.72 -28.23
C VAL A 93 10.97 -7.08 -28.47
N ALA A 94 12.28 -7.20 -28.29
CA ALA A 94 13.00 -8.46 -28.46
C ALA A 94 12.49 -9.54 -27.47
N ILE A 95 12.24 -9.17 -26.23
CA ILE A 95 11.66 -10.07 -25.23
C ILE A 95 10.25 -10.52 -25.67
N ALA A 96 9.39 -9.59 -26.10
CA ALA A 96 8.04 -9.93 -26.57
C ALA A 96 8.05 -10.93 -27.73
N GLN A 97 8.99 -10.78 -28.68
CA GLN A 97 9.14 -11.67 -29.83
C GLN A 97 9.52 -13.12 -29.43
N LEU A 98 10.20 -13.29 -28.31
CA LEU A 98 10.67 -14.58 -27.80
C LEU A 98 9.74 -15.20 -26.75
N THR A 99 8.84 -14.42 -26.18
CA THR A 99 7.90 -14.88 -25.12
C THR A 99 6.79 -15.73 -25.74
N ALA A 100 6.30 -16.71 -24.99
CA ALA A 100 5.15 -17.51 -25.38
C ALA A 100 3.88 -16.64 -25.49
N GLU A 101 3.01 -16.98 -26.41
CA GLU A 101 1.74 -16.32 -26.58
C GLU A 101 0.77 -16.65 -25.45
N ASP A 102 0.14 -15.64 -24.88
CA ASP A 102 -0.95 -15.78 -23.89
C ASP A 102 -2.16 -14.98 -24.38
N PRO A 103 -3.25 -15.61 -24.80
CA PRO A 103 -4.40 -14.94 -25.42
C PRO A 103 -5.10 -13.94 -24.49
N PHE A 104 -4.80 -13.97 -23.17
CA PHE A 104 -5.35 -13.04 -22.20
C PHE A 104 -4.46 -11.80 -21.97
N SER A 105 -3.21 -11.82 -22.48
CA SER A 105 -2.29 -10.69 -22.39
C SER A 105 -2.69 -9.56 -23.35
N GLY A 106 -2.61 -8.32 -22.86
CA GLY A 106 -2.90 -7.11 -23.63
C GLY A 106 -3.39 -5.98 -22.75
N LEU A 107 -3.62 -4.83 -23.34
CA LEU A 107 -4.14 -3.63 -22.69
C LEU A 107 -5.59 -3.83 -22.21
N ALA A 108 -6.00 -2.93 -21.32
CA ALA A 108 -7.40 -2.73 -21.01
C ALA A 108 -8.17 -2.24 -22.26
N ASP A 109 -9.44 -2.60 -22.34
CA ASP A 109 -10.30 -2.15 -23.42
C ASP A 109 -10.50 -0.63 -23.35
N PRO A 110 -10.52 0.09 -24.49
CA PRO A 110 -10.58 1.55 -24.50
C PRO A 110 -11.80 2.15 -23.79
N ASP A 111 -12.90 1.45 -23.74
CA ASP A 111 -14.14 1.86 -23.08
C ASP A 111 -14.07 1.75 -21.55
N GLN A 112 -13.15 0.95 -21.02
CA GLN A 112 -12.89 0.82 -19.58
C GLN A 112 -11.90 1.85 -19.04
N LEU A 113 -11.16 2.56 -19.90
CA LEU A 113 -10.18 3.56 -19.48
C LEU A 113 -10.86 4.78 -18.84
N ALA A 114 -10.24 5.33 -17.80
CA ALA A 114 -10.75 6.51 -17.11
C ALA A 114 -10.81 7.71 -18.06
N LYS A 115 -11.98 8.32 -18.18
CA LYS A 115 -12.22 9.49 -19.04
C LYS A 115 -12.04 10.80 -18.29
N GLU A 116 -12.42 10.81 -17.02
CA GLU A 116 -12.29 11.94 -16.12
C GLU A 116 -11.37 11.55 -14.97
N ILE A 117 -10.44 12.45 -14.65
CA ILE A 117 -9.49 12.24 -13.56
C ILE A 117 -9.96 13.06 -12.37
N THR A 118 -10.50 12.40 -11.37
CA THR A 118 -10.94 13.02 -10.13
C THR A 118 -9.74 13.54 -9.35
N GLU A 119 -9.78 14.80 -8.92
CA GLU A 119 -8.77 15.34 -8.01
C GLU A 119 -9.00 14.80 -6.60
N LEU A 120 -7.96 14.22 -6.01
CA LEU A 120 -8.04 13.47 -4.76
C LEU A 120 -7.25 14.11 -3.61
N ASP A 121 -6.70 15.29 -3.82
CA ASP A 121 -5.92 16.04 -2.82
C ASP A 121 -4.75 15.23 -2.25
N LEU A 122 -3.91 14.64 -3.12
CA LEU A 122 -2.89 13.65 -2.71
C LEU A 122 -1.50 14.24 -2.48
N TYR A 123 -1.26 15.53 -2.79
CA TYR A 123 0.08 16.10 -2.77
C TYR A 123 0.20 17.24 -1.75
N HIS A 124 0.84 16.95 -0.63
CA HIS A 124 1.08 17.83 0.51
C HIS A 124 2.53 17.74 0.96
N PRO A 125 3.48 18.41 0.27
CA PRO A 125 4.87 18.43 0.72
C PRO A 125 4.99 18.93 2.15
N TRP A 126 5.76 18.22 2.96
CA TRP A 126 6.02 18.65 4.33
C TRP A 126 7.31 19.45 4.39
N ASP A 127 7.17 20.77 4.50
CA ASP A 127 8.31 21.67 4.47
C ASP A 127 8.95 21.80 5.86
N ILE A 128 9.65 20.74 6.29
CA ILE A 128 10.49 20.77 7.48
C ILE A 128 11.96 20.52 7.08
N SER A 129 12.86 21.07 7.88
CA SER A 129 14.29 20.85 7.74
C SER A 129 14.70 19.47 8.29
N MET A 130 15.91 19.04 7.96
CA MET A 130 16.46 17.81 8.52
C MET A 130 16.65 17.93 10.05
N GLU A 131 17.05 19.10 10.53
CA GLU A 131 17.20 19.40 11.94
C GLU A 131 15.86 19.31 12.69
N GLU A 132 14.79 19.81 12.10
CA GLU A 132 13.43 19.66 12.66
C GLU A 132 12.98 18.21 12.66
N SER A 133 13.26 17.45 11.60
CA SER A 133 12.95 16.02 11.52
C SER A 133 13.71 15.23 12.62
N ILE A 134 14.99 15.54 12.86
CA ILE A 134 15.79 14.96 13.95
C ILE A 134 15.17 15.31 15.30
N SER A 135 14.79 16.57 15.50
CA SER A 135 14.17 17.03 16.75
C SER A 135 12.87 16.29 17.03
N LEU A 136 12.02 16.14 16.00
CA LEU A 136 10.75 15.42 16.06
C LEU A 136 10.93 13.93 16.39
N ALA A 137 11.93 13.28 15.79
CA ALA A 137 12.26 11.89 16.07
C ALA A 137 12.76 11.72 17.53
N ARG A 138 13.61 12.63 18.02
CA ARG A 138 14.08 12.64 19.41
C ARG A 138 12.93 12.84 20.41
N GLU A 139 12.04 13.78 20.12
CA GLU A 139 10.86 14.03 20.92
C GLU A 139 9.96 12.79 21.00
N CYS A 140 9.74 12.11 19.88
CA CYS A 140 8.99 10.87 19.83
C CYS A 140 9.61 9.75 20.67
N GLU A 141 10.92 9.54 20.54
CA GLU A 141 11.64 8.52 21.33
C GLU A 141 11.65 8.85 22.83
N GLN A 142 11.92 10.11 23.18
CA GLN A 142 11.93 10.55 24.59
C GLN A 142 10.57 10.36 25.26
N ALA A 143 9.48 10.68 24.53
CA ALA A 143 8.13 10.46 25.03
C ALA A 143 7.83 8.99 25.32
N ALA A 144 8.46 8.05 24.59
CA ALA A 144 8.34 6.63 24.92
C ALA A 144 9.11 6.26 26.19
N PHE A 145 10.33 6.77 26.38
CA PHE A 145 11.11 6.56 27.59
C PHE A 145 10.44 7.15 28.84
N ASP A 146 9.77 8.29 28.70
CA ASP A 146 9.09 8.98 29.80
C ASP A 146 7.86 8.23 30.34
N VAL A 147 7.38 7.20 29.65
CA VAL A 147 6.24 6.37 30.09
C VAL A 147 6.60 5.58 31.36
N SER A 148 7.81 5.01 31.41
CA SER A 148 8.27 4.21 32.57
C SER A 148 9.78 4.02 32.57
N SER A 149 10.38 3.99 33.76
CA SER A 149 11.79 3.62 33.97
C SER A 149 12.11 2.17 33.57
N GLU A 150 11.11 1.33 33.33
CA GLU A 150 11.28 -0.03 32.82
C GLU A 150 11.59 -0.06 31.31
N ILE A 151 11.37 1.05 30.59
CA ILE A 151 11.74 1.20 29.17
C ILE A 151 13.20 1.64 29.14
N LYS A 152 14.10 0.69 28.92
CA LYS A 152 15.56 0.91 29.01
C LYS A 152 16.29 0.88 27.69
N ASN A 153 15.61 0.47 26.62
CA ASN A 153 16.20 0.36 25.31
C ASN A 153 15.23 0.82 24.22
N SER A 154 15.78 1.19 23.09
CA SER A 154 15.04 1.63 21.92
C SER A 154 15.59 0.95 20.66
N GLU A 155 14.71 0.63 19.72
CA GLU A 155 15.05 0.32 18.34
C GLU A 155 15.09 1.60 17.51
N GLY A 156 14.67 2.72 18.10
CA GLY A 156 14.67 4.05 17.52
C GLY A 156 13.29 4.64 17.26
N ALA A 157 13.32 5.93 16.95
CA ALA A 157 12.22 6.63 16.33
C ALA A 157 12.66 7.15 14.96
N SER A 158 11.72 7.17 14.03
CA SER A 158 11.99 7.57 12.64
C SER A 158 10.96 8.55 12.14
N VAL A 159 11.44 9.53 11.35
CA VAL A 159 10.61 10.44 10.56
C VAL A 159 11.00 10.28 9.10
N SER A 160 10.02 10.06 8.23
CA SER A 160 10.24 9.92 6.79
C SER A 160 9.26 10.77 6.01
N LEU A 161 9.80 11.51 5.06
CA LEU A 161 9.08 12.36 4.12
C LEU A 161 9.27 11.75 2.72
N GLN A 162 8.16 11.53 2.03
CA GLN A 162 8.18 10.98 0.67
C GLN A 162 7.27 11.80 -0.23
N GLU A 163 7.82 12.19 -1.36
CA GLU A 163 7.12 12.82 -2.47
C GLU A 163 7.34 11.97 -3.72
N GLY A 164 6.31 11.77 -4.49
CA GLY A 164 6.39 11.02 -5.73
C GLY A 164 5.46 11.60 -6.78
N GLN A 165 5.83 11.39 -8.03
CA GLN A 165 4.96 11.62 -9.18
C GLN A 165 5.09 10.46 -10.16
N PHE A 166 4.04 10.23 -10.91
CA PHE A 166 4.05 9.22 -11.96
C PHE A 166 3.22 9.65 -13.15
N VAL A 167 3.49 9.03 -14.29
CA VAL A 167 2.64 9.04 -15.49
C VAL A 167 2.51 7.61 -15.99
N TYR A 168 1.29 7.16 -16.15
CA TYR A 168 0.96 5.95 -16.90
C TYR A 168 0.41 6.34 -18.28
N ALA A 169 0.87 5.66 -19.31
CA ALA A 169 0.43 5.87 -20.66
C ALA A 169 0.28 4.54 -21.41
N ASN A 170 -0.70 4.45 -22.30
CA ASN A 170 -0.85 3.30 -23.17
C ASN A 170 -1.19 3.67 -24.61
N SER A 171 -1.00 2.73 -25.51
CA SER A 171 -1.22 2.95 -26.93
C SER A 171 -2.68 3.00 -27.35
N ASN A 172 -3.64 2.82 -26.43
CA ASN A 172 -5.07 3.08 -26.63
C ASN A 172 -5.46 4.56 -26.40
N GLY A 173 -4.45 5.44 -26.15
CA GLY A 173 -4.64 6.88 -26.04
C GLY A 173 -4.78 7.39 -24.62
N PHE A 174 -4.63 6.56 -23.61
CA PHE A 174 -4.61 7.00 -22.21
C PHE A 174 -3.21 7.52 -21.85
N ILE A 175 -3.13 8.74 -21.29
CA ILE A 175 -1.89 9.34 -20.78
C ILE A 175 -2.27 10.22 -19.60
N GLN A 176 -2.08 9.74 -18.38
CA GLN A 176 -2.41 10.47 -17.15
C GLN A 176 -1.39 10.19 -16.03
N GLY A 177 -1.33 11.12 -15.10
CA GLY A 177 -0.48 11.00 -13.92
C GLY A 177 -0.69 12.18 -12.97
N TYR A 178 -0.24 12.02 -11.75
CA TYR A 178 -0.35 13.02 -10.71
C TYR A 178 0.74 12.83 -9.66
N PRO A 179 1.09 13.89 -8.89
CA PRO A 179 1.96 13.79 -7.75
C PRO A 179 1.22 13.29 -6.52
N SER A 180 1.97 12.75 -5.57
CA SER A 180 1.46 12.37 -4.26
C SER A 180 2.54 12.43 -3.19
N THR A 181 2.14 12.57 -1.94
CA THR A 181 3.02 12.55 -0.77
C THR A 181 2.64 11.41 0.17
N ARG A 182 3.60 11.00 0.98
CA ARG A 182 3.39 10.11 2.12
C ARG A 182 4.42 10.39 3.19
N HIS A 183 3.94 10.73 4.39
CA HIS A 183 4.79 10.98 5.55
C HIS A 183 4.57 9.89 6.60
N TYR A 184 5.59 9.65 7.40
CA TYR A 184 5.59 8.57 8.37
C TYR A 184 6.40 8.96 9.61
N ILE A 185 5.83 8.70 10.78
CA ILE A 185 6.51 8.80 12.07
C ILE A 185 6.30 7.48 12.79
N SER A 186 7.36 6.95 13.38
CA SER A 186 7.28 5.72 14.18
C SER A 186 8.23 5.75 15.36
N CYS A 187 7.91 4.98 16.37
CA CYS A 187 8.79 4.69 17.49
C CYS A 187 8.65 3.21 17.90
N SER A 188 9.78 2.59 18.22
CA SER A 188 9.81 1.22 18.74
C SER A 188 10.78 1.14 19.92
N VAL A 189 10.29 0.66 21.06
CA VAL A 189 11.07 0.59 22.30
C VAL A 189 10.98 -0.79 22.94
N THR A 190 11.91 -1.06 23.86
CA THR A 190 11.99 -2.32 24.60
C THR A 190 11.83 -2.03 26.09
N ALA A 191 10.87 -2.69 26.73
CA ALA A 191 10.62 -2.65 28.17
C ALA A 191 11.06 -3.95 28.85
N GLY A 192 11.36 -3.89 30.15
CA GLY A 192 11.79 -5.04 30.95
C GLY A 192 13.29 -5.33 30.88
N GLU A 193 13.74 -6.39 31.55
CA GLU A 193 15.13 -6.80 31.64
C GLU A 193 15.31 -8.30 31.38
N GLY A 194 16.50 -8.69 30.90
CA GLY A 194 16.88 -10.09 30.68
C GLY A 194 15.87 -10.81 29.80
N ASP A 195 15.44 -11.99 30.24
CA ASP A 195 14.47 -12.82 29.51
C ASP A 195 13.04 -12.26 29.51
N GLN A 196 12.79 -11.20 30.26
CA GLN A 196 11.49 -10.52 30.31
C GLN A 196 11.42 -9.32 29.37
N MET A 197 12.46 -9.05 28.60
CA MET A 197 12.44 -7.96 27.62
C MET A 197 11.34 -8.18 26.59
N GLN A 198 10.55 -7.13 26.40
CA GLN A 198 9.47 -7.09 25.42
C GLN A 198 9.59 -5.84 24.55
N ARG A 199 9.39 -6.02 23.26
CA ARG A 199 9.42 -4.94 22.26
C ARG A 199 8.03 -4.68 21.72
N ASP A 200 7.70 -3.42 21.57
CA ASP A 200 6.55 -2.98 20.77
C ASP A 200 6.79 -1.56 20.24
N GLY A 201 5.93 -1.11 19.35
CA GLY A 201 6.01 0.19 18.74
C GLY A 201 4.63 0.75 18.36
N TRP A 202 4.67 1.99 17.91
CA TRP A 202 3.51 2.66 17.31
C TRP A 202 3.96 3.54 16.16
N TRP A 203 3.04 3.90 15.28
CA TRP A 203 3.34 4.69 14.09
C TRP A 203 2.10 5.43 13.58
N SER A 204 2.33 6.51 12.86
CA SER A 204 1.33 7.21 12.08
C SER A 204 1.83 7.46 10.67
N THR A 205 0.93 7.45 9.69
CA THR A 205 1.23 7.78 8.30
C THR A 205 0.06 8.50 7.67
N ALA A 206 0.35 9.56 6.93
CA ALA A 206 -0.65 10.34 6.20
C ALA A 206 -0.03 10.96 4.95
N ARG A 207 -0.86 11.50 4.07
CA ARG A 207 -0.40 12.30 2.93
C ARG A 207 -0.11 13.73 3.32
N CYS A 208 -0.84 14.28 4.29
CA CYS A 208 -0.60 15.58 4.90
C CYS A 208 -0.04 15.40 6.31
N ALA A 209 0.96 16.17 6.69
CA ALA A 209 1.55 16.10 8.03
C ALA A 209 0.55 16.43 9.13
N ASP A 210 -0.41 17.33 8.86
CA ASP A 210 -1.45 17.73 9.82
C ASP A 210 -2.45 16.60 10.13
N ASP A 211 -2.53 15.59 9.27
CA ASP A 211 -3.41 14.43 9.46
C ASP A 211 -2.72 13.30 10.26
N MET A 212 -1.44 13.47 10.65
CA MET A 212 -0.72 12.49 11.45
C MET A 212 -0.96 12.68 12.95
N GLU A 213 -0.86 11.58 13.70
CA GLU A 213 -0.80 11.65 15.15
C GLU A 213 0.45 12.46 15.59
N PRO A 214 0.35 13.28 16.66
CA PRO A 214 1.51 13.97 17.21
C PRO A 214 2.63 13.02 17.63
N ALA A 215 3.88 13.37 17.36
CA ALA A 215 5.05 12.54 17.68
C ALA A 215 5.12 12.13 19.15
N LEU A 216 4.76 13.04 20.06
CA LEU A 216 4.65 12.75 21.50
C LEU A 216 3.66 11.61 21.79
N ASP A 217 2.52 11.58 21.13
CA ASP A 217 1.49 10.57 21.38
C ASP A 217 1.88 9.23 20.77
N ILE A 218 2.55 9.23 19.60
CA ILE A 218 3.16 8.03 18.99
C ILE A 218 4.17 7.42 19.96
N GLY A 219 5.10 8.22 20.51
CA GLY A 219 6.09 7.76 21.46
C GLY A 219 5.47 7.19 22.73
N LYS A 220 4.52 7.92 23.34
CA LYS A 220 3.79 7.44 24.53
C LYS A 220 3.06 6.13 24.26
N GLN A 221 2.42 5.99 23.10
CA GLN A 221 1.71 4.77 22.76
C GLN A 221 2.67 3.59 22.57
N ALA A 222 3.81 3.81 21.90
CA ALA A 222 4.87 2.81 21.76
C ALA A 222 5.36 2.32 23.13
N GLY A 223 5.64 3.26 24.05
CA GLY A 223 6.06 2.95 25.43
C GLY A 223 5.02 2.16 26.21
N ARG A 224 3.74 2.56 26.15
CA ARG A 224 2.63 1.84 26.82
C ARG A 224 2.48 0.42 26.30
N ARG A 225 2.58 0.23 24.97
CA ARG A 225 2.47 -1.07 24.34
C ARG A 225 3.61 -2.01 24.74
N ALA A 226 4.85 -1.54 24.70
CA ALA A 226 6.01 -2.32 25.14
C ALA A 226 5.91 -2.71 26.63
N LEU A 227 5.55 -1.75 27.48
CA LEU A 227 5.36 -1.99 28.92
C LEU A 227 4.25 -2.99 29.20
N GLY A 228 3.13 -2.91 28.46
CA GLY A 228 2.01 -3.83 28.61
C GLY A 228 2.32 -5.29 28.29
N LYS A 229 3.43 -5.57 27.59
CA LYS A 229 3.90 -6.93 27.29
C LYS A 229 4.85 -7.50 28.34
N VAL A 230 5.37 -6.68 29.26
CA VAL A 230 6.30 -7.14 30.32
C VAL A 230 5.58 -8.12 31.23
N GLY A 231 6.26 -9.23 31.56
CA GLY A 231 5.68 -10.30 32.37
C GLY A 231 4.67 -11.19 31.63
N ALA A 232 4.64 -11.13 30.29
CA ALA A 232 3.79 -12.00 29.45
C ALA A 232 3.99 -13.48 29.79
N LYS A 233 2.88 -14.23 29.86
CA LYS A 233 2.85 -15.66 30.20
C LYS A 233 2.07 -16.42 29.13
N LYS A 234 2.47 -17.68 28.90
CA LYS A 234 1.68 -18.60 28.09
C LYS A 234 0.35 -18.88 28.79
N ILE A 235 -0.73 -18.81 28.03
CA ILE A 235 -2.06 -19.19 28.47
C ILE A 235 -2.40 -20.57 27.96
N SER A 236 -3.25 -21.30 28.68
CA SER A 236 -3.78 -22.59 28.22
C SER A 236 -4.77 -22.37 27.08
N THR A 237 -4.95 -23.37 26.22
CA THR A 237 -5.99 -23.40 25.19
C THR A 237 -7.37 -23.22 25.83
N LYS A 238 -8.11 -22.21 25.37
CA LYS A 238 -9.44 -21.86 25.90
C LYS A 238 -10.35 -21.45 24.75
N LYS A 239 -11.65 -21.62 24.93
CA LYS A 239 -12.70 -21.00 24.10
C LYS A 239 -13.24 -19.79 24.87
N ILE A 240 -12.85 -18.61 24.49
CA ILE A 240 -13.20 -17.33 25.13
C ILE A 240 -13.50 -16.29 24.08
N PRO A 241 -14.21 -15.20 24.41
CA PRO A 241 -14.34 -14.04 23.52
C PRO A 241 -12.98 -13.47 23.15
N VAL A 242 -12.86 -12.96 21.92
CA VAL A 242 -11.63 -12.35 21.39
C VAL A 242 -11.95 -11.01 20.76
N VAL A 243 -11.18 -9.99 21.11
CA VAL A 243 -11.17 -8.68 20.45
C VAL A 243 -9.83 -8.53 19.75
N PHE A 244 -9.85 -8.18 18.48
CA PHE A 244 -8.66 -7.81 17.72
C PHE A 244 -8.55 -6.28 17.71
N GLU A 245 -7.42 -5.75 18.11
CA GLU A 245 -7.13 -4.32 17.98
C GLU A 245 -7.17 -3.89 16.50
N ALA A 246 -7.60 -2.67 16.19
CA ALA A 246 -7.84 -2.21 14.82
C ALA A 246 -6.66 -2.45 13.85
N PRO A 247 -5.38 -2.18 14.19
CA PRO A 247 -4.26 -2.50 13.30
C PRO A 247 -4.15 -3.99 12.96
N ILE A 248 -4.50 -4.87 13.91
CA ILE A 248 -4.47 -6.32 13.72
C ILE A 248 -5.68 -6.79 12.91
N ALA A 249 -6.86 -6.24 13.21
CA ALA A 249 -8.09 -6.54 12.47
C ALA A 249 -7.97 -6.17 10.99
N SER A 250 -7.31 -5.05 10.66
CA SER A 250 -7.02 -4.68 9.27
C SER A 250 -6.16 -5.72 8.54
N GLY A 251 -5.21 -6.35 9.25
CA GLY A 251 -4.42 -7.45 8.73
C GLY A 251 -5.26 -8.68 8.37
N MET A 252 -6.32 -8.98 9.14
CA MET A 252 -7.26 -10.06 8.83
C MET A 252 -8.05 -9.77 7.55
N LEU A 253 -8.48 -8.52 7.34
CA LEU A 253 -9.16 -8.13 6.11
C LEU A 253 -8.27 -8.28 4.87
N ARG A 254 -6.96 -8.14 5.00
CA ARG A 254 -6.01 -8.40 3.92
C ARG A 254 -6.07 -9.84 3.41
N HIS A 255 -6.31 -10.80 4.28
CA HIS A 255 -6.52 -12.20 3.86
C HIS A 255 -7.81 -12.36 3.04
N PHE A 256 -8.88 -11.67 3.43
CA PHE A 256 -10.11 -11.64 2.65
C PHE A 256 -9.88 -11.00 1.28
N VAL A 257 -9.24 -9.82 1.22
CA VAL A 257 -8.88 -9.15 -0.05
C VAL A 257 -8.07 -10.09 -0.95
N SER A 258 -7.08 -10.79 -0.38
CA SER A 258 -6.29 -11.78 -1.12
C SER A 258 -7.16 -12.92 -1.65
N ALA A 259 -8.12 -13.41 -0.87
CA ALA A 259 -9.00 -14.51 -1.28
C ALA A 259 -9.93 -14.13 -2.43
N VAL A 260 -10.38 -12.86 -2.51
CA VAL A 260 -11.26 -12.38 -3.59
C VAL A 260 -10.50 -11.63 -4.71
N SER A 261 -9.16 -11.69 -4.71
CA SER A 261 -8.34 -11.11 -5.77
C SER A 261 -8.31 -12.02 -7.01
N GLY A 262 -8.41 -11.43 -8.18
CA GLY A 262 -8.45 -12.14 -9.46
C GLY A 262 -7.27 -13.07 -9.66
N GLY A 263 -6.07 -12.68 -9.22
CA GLY A 263 -4.88 -13.50 -9.30
C GLY A 263 -4.98 -14.84 -8.56
N ASN A 264 -5.60 -14.87 -7.39
CA ASN A 264 -5.81 -16.10 -6.63
C ASN A 264 -7.01 -16.92 -7.16
N LEU A 265 -8.04 -16.23 -7.63
CA LEU A 265 -9.24 -16.87 -8.16
C LEU A 265 -8.94 -17.67 -9.44
N TYR A 266 -8.34 -17.04 -10.49
CA TYR A 266 -8.08 -17.79 -11.73
C TYR A 266 -7.04 -18.90 -11.58
N ARG A 267 -6.18 -18.85 -10.57
CA ARG A 267 -5.24 -19.92 -10.22
C ARG A 267 -5.84 -21.00 -9.31
N GLN A 268 -7.12 -20.86 -8.94
CA GLN A 268 -7.82 -21.77 -8.02
C GLN A 268 -7.10 -21.91 -6.67
N GLN A 269 -6.58 -20.81 -6.15
CA GLN A 269 -5.86 -20.73 -4.88
C GLN A 269 -6.67 -20.05 -3.78
N SER A 270 -7.98 -19.88 -4.00
CA SER A 270 -8.90 -19.25 -3.05
C SER A 270 -9.99 -20.21 -2.59
N PHE A 271 -10.29 -20.16 -1.29
CA PHE A 271 -11.46 -20.84 -0.72
C PHE A 271 -12.79 -20.11 -1.01
N LEU A 272 -12.74 -18.90 -1.61
CA LEU A 272 -13.90 -18.11 -2.03
C LEU A 272 -14.14 -18.17 -3.54
N GLU A 273 -13.57 -19.15 -4.24
CA GLU A 273 -13.88 -19.40 -5.64
C GLU A 273 -15.38 -19.68 -5.81
N GLY A 274 -16.03 -18.94 -6.72
CA GLY A 274 -17.48 -19.08 -6.96
C GLY A 274 -18.40 -18.53 -5.87
N ALA A 275 -17.87 -17.84 -4.87
CA ALA A 275 -18.65 -17.37 -3.70
C ALA A 275 -19.42 -16.05 -3.95
N ILE A 276 -19.45 -15.50 -5.15
CA ILE A 276 -20.27 -14.31 -5.46
C ILE A 276 -21.74 -14.61 -5.14
N GLY A 277 -22.37 -13.74 -4.34
CA GLY A 277 -23.73 -13.89 -3.85
C GLY A 277 -23.88 -14.75 -2.60
N GLU A 278 -22.84 -15.47 -2.18
CA GLU A 278 -22.86 -16.30 -0.98
C GLU A 278 -22.59 -15.48 0.30
N SER A 279 -23.06 -16.00 1.43
CA SER A 279 -22.81 -15.41 2.75
C SER A 279 -21.42 -15.79 3.23
N VAL A 280 -20.52 -14.81 3.33
CA VAL A 280 -19.12 -14.98 3.75
C VAL A 280 -18.82 -14.30 5.09
N PHE A 281 -19.70 -13.40 5.54
CA PHE A 281 -19.66 -12.72 6.83
C PHE A 281 -21.08 -12.74 7.47
N PRO A 282 -21.22 -12.37 8.75
CA PRO A 282 -22.54 -12.15 9.36
C PRO A 282 -23.34 -11.07 8.61
N ASP A 283 -24.65 -11.14 8.67
CA ASP A 283 -25.57 -10.25 7.93
C ASP A 283 -25.53 -8.77 8.35
N PHE A 284 -24.97 -8.48 9.50
CA PHE A 284 -24.73 -7.09 9.95
C PHE A 284 -23.46 -6.47 9.36
N PHE A 285 -22.60 -7.24 8.70
CA PHE A 285 -21.27 -6.83 8.27
C PHE A 285 -21.25 -6.44 6.78
N SER A 286 -20.67 -5.30 6.47
CA SER A 286 -20.48 -4.80 5.09
C SER A 286 -19.11 -4.24 4.89
N ILE A 287 -18.59 -4.36 3.68
CA ILE A 287 -17.30 -3.79 3.25
C ILE A 287 -17.56 -2.96 1.99
N GLU A 288 -17.17 -1.69 2.03
CA GLU A 288 -17.23 -0.76 0.91
C GLU A 288 -15.80 -0.42 0.45
N GLU A 289 -15.59 -0.38 -0.86
CA GLU A 289 -14.38 0.17 -1.49
C GLU A 289 -14.69 1.57 -1.99
N ASP A 290 -13.83 2.55 -1.62
CA ASP A 290 -13.93 3.93 -2.08
C ASP A 290 -12.56 4.44 -2.56
N PRO A 291 -12.31 4.52 -3.88
CA PRO A 291 -11.07 5.06 -4.42
C PRO A 291 -10.98 6.59 -4.35
N PHE A 292 -12.06 7.29 -3.94
CA PHE A 292 -12.16 8.74 -4.02
C PHE A 292 -12.09 9.46 -2.66
N VAL A 293 -11.65 8.78 -1.63
CA VAL A 293 -11.41 9.40 -0.32
C VAL A 293 -10.31 10.47 -0.47
N LEU A 294 -10.61 11.73 -0.18
CA LEU A 294 -9.60 12.81 -0.21
C LEU A 294 -8.46 12.48 0.75
N ARG A 295 -7.22 12.64 0.30
CA ARG A 295 -5.99 12.31 1.04
C ARG A 295 -5.90 10.82 1.45
N GLY A 296 -6.78 9.97 0.96
CA GLY A 296 -6.76 8.54 1.28
C GLY A 296 -5.46 7.87 0.83
N LEU A 297 -4.88 7.01 1.67
CA LEU A 297 -3.59 6.37 1.40
C LEU A 297 -3.64 5.41 0.20
N SER A 298 -4.81 4.86 -0.11
CA SER A 298 -5.04 3.98 -1.25
C SER A 298 -6.01 4.58 -2.27
N SER A 299 -6.22 5.90 -2.24
CA SER A 299 -7.01 6.61 -3.24
C SER A 299 -6.31 6.67 -4.57
N SER A 300 -7.05 6.44 -5.65
CA SER A 300 -6.55 6.49 -7.02
C SER A 300 -7.66 6.83 -8.00
N ALA A 301 -7.41 7.78 -8.88
CA ALA A 301 -8.38 8.21 -9.90
C ALA A 301 -8.54 7.18 -11.04
N PHE A 302 -7.56 6.30 -11.22
CA PHE A 302 -7.54 5.18 -12.14
C PHE A 302 -6.56 4.11 -11.61
N ASP A 303 -6.71 2.88 -12.02
CA ASP A 303 -5.84 1.79 -11.59
C ASP A 303 -4.51 1.76 -12.39
N ASN A 304 -3.62 0.82 -12.08
CA ASN A 304 -2.30 0.72 -12.72
C ASN A 304 -2.35 0.38 -14.23
N GLU A 305 -3.52 0.11 -14.79
CA GLU A 305 -3.74 -0.13 -16.22
C GLU A 305 -4.53 1.01 -16.87
N GLY A 306 -4.79 2.10 -16.15
CA GLY A 306 -5.57 3.25 -16.59
C GLY A 306 -7.08 3.01 -16.58
N VAL A 307 -7.53 1.91 -16.00
CA VAL A 307 -8.96 1.58 -15.90
C VAL A 307 -9.64 2.47 -14.87
N GLN A 308 -10.86 2.88 -15.19
CA GLN A 308 -11.72 3.67 -14.29
C GLN A 308 -11.92 2.95 -12.97
N THR A 309 -11.67 3.65 -11.87
CA THR A 309 -11.98 3.17 -10.52
C THR A 309 -13.41 3.56 -10.11
N GLU A 310 -14.02 2.79 -9.24
CA GLU A 310 -15.40 3.03 -8.83
C GLU A 310 -15.57 2.77 -7.32
N LYS A 311 -16.42 3.60 -6.70
CA LYS A 311 -16.94 3.31 -5.37
C LYS A 311 -17.97 2.20 -5.46
N ARG A 312 -17.80 1.13 -4.64
CA ARG A 312 -18.65 -0.04 -4.75
C ARG A 312 -18.71 -0.85 -3.45
N SER A 313 -19.75 -1.65 -3.31
CA SER A 313 -19.87 -2.67 -2.26
C SER A 313 -19.02 -3.90 -2.64
N ILE A 314 -18.21 -4.36 -1.71
CA ILE A 314 -17.47 -5.63 -1.82
C ILE A 314 -18.22 -6.72 -1.05
N VAL A 315 -18.76 -6.36 0.11
CA VAL A 315 -19.63 -7.22 0.92
C VAL A 315 -20.83 -6.39 1.36
N SER A 316 -22.03 -6.85 1.08
CA SER A 316 -23.27 -6.22 1.52
C SER A 316 -24.06 -7.19 2.39
N SER A 317 -24.35 -6.78 3.63
CA SER A 317 -25.08 -7.62 4.59
C SER A 317 -24.55 -9.06 4.63
N GLY A 318 -23.24 -9.19 4.74
CA GLY A 318 -22.52 -10.45 4.83
C GLY A 318 -22.33 -11.20 3.51
N ARG A 319 -22.95 -10.78 2.40
CA ARG A 319 -22.85 -11.43 1.09
C ARG A 319 -21.73 -10.83 0.25
N LEU A 320 -20.96 -11.69 -0.41
CA LEU A 320 -19.91 -11.27 -1.33
C LEU A 320 -20.52 -10.73 -2.63
N GLU A 321 -20.23 -9.46 -2.96
CA GLU A 321 -20.72 -8.81 -4.18
C GLU A 321 -19.61 -8.42 -5.14
N GLY A 322 -18.37 -8.16 -4.64
CA GLY A 322 -17.26 -7.63 -5.41
C GLY A 322 -15.99 -8.47 -5.37
N LEU A 323 -15.27 -8.46 -6.49
CA LEU A 323 -13.94 -9.03 -6.64
C LEU A 323 -12.94 -7.90 -6.97
N PHE A 324 -11.63 -8.13 -6.76
CA PHE A 324 -10.57 -7.21 -7.16
C PHE A 324 -9.87 -7.76 -8.41
N LEU A 325 -10.21 -7.21 -9.58
CA LEU A 325 -9.79 -7.73 -10.87
C LEU A 325 -8.98 -6.69 -11.66
N SER A 326 -7.78 -7.07 -12.11
CA SER A 326 -7.07 -6.41 -13.19
C SER A 326 -7.61 -6.86 -14.54
N THR A 327 -7.24 -6.21 -15.64
CA THR A 327 -7.60 -6.62 -17.00
C THR A 327 -7.24 -8.07 -17.28
N TYR A 328 -6.02 -8.48 -16.94
CA TYR A 328 -5.57 -9.86 -17.17
C TYR A 328 -6.39 -10.88 -16.37
N SER A 329 -6.56 -10.66 -15.09
CA SER A 329 -7.30 -11.60 -14.24
C SER A 329 -8.79 -11.67 -14.59
N ALA A 330 -9.37 -10.55 -14.99
CA ALA A 330 -10.75 -10.47 -15.46
C ALA A 330 -10.93 -11.30 -16.74
N LYS A 331 -10.06 -11.14 -17.74
CA LYS A 331 -10.07 -11.94 -18.96
C LYS A 331 -9.94 -13.44 -18.69
N LYS A 332 -9.04 -13.84 -17.75
CA LYS A 332 -8.89 -15.25 -17.34
C LYS A 332 -10.15 -15.84 -16.71
N LEU A 333 -10.95 -15.01 -16.04
CA LEU A 333 -12.19 -15.40 -15.37
C LEU A 333 -13.44 -15.21 -16.24
N GLY A 334 -13.30 -14.64 -17.45
CA GLY A 334 -14.42 -14.30 -18.34
C GLY A 334 -15.28 -13.15 -17.81
N LEU A 335 -14.67 -12.22 -17.06
CA LEU A 335 -15.30 -11.06 -16.42
C LEU A 335 -14.71 -9.76 -16.96
N ALA A 336 -15.29 -8.62 -16.59
CA ALA A 336 -14.72 -7.29 -16.82
C ALA A 336 -13.75 -6.89 -15.70
N SER A 337 -12.75 -6.04 -16.02
CA SER A 337 -11.88 -5.42 -15.01
C SER A 337 -12.72 -4.58 -14.04
N THR A 338 -12.30 -4.55 -12.79
CA THR A 338 -12.96 -3.76 -11.74
C THR A 338 -12.15 -2.53 -11.32
N GLY A 339 -11.15 -2.14 -12.15
CA GLY A 339 -10.28 -1.02 -11.82
C GLY A 339 -9.37 -1.29 -10.62
N ASN A 340 -8.91 -2.54 -10.48
CA ASN A 340 -8.08 -2.96 -9.35
C ASN A 340 -6.74 -3.57 -9.78
N ALA A 341 -6.21 -3.18 -10.94
CA ALA A 341 -4.81 -3.42 -11.22
C ALA A 341 -3.95 -2.62 -10.22
N GLY A 342 -3.19 -3.35 -9.39
CA GLY A 342 -2.46 -2.74 -8.25
C GLY A 342 -3.05 -3.09 -6.88
N GLY A 343 -4.30 -3.54 -6.80
CA GLY A 343 -4.95 -4.00 -5.58
C GLY A 343 -6.24 -3.26 -5.22
N ALA A 344 -6.69 -3.47 -3.99
CA ALA A 344 -7.85 -2.77 -3.44
C ALA A 344 -7.51 -1.32 -3.10
N HIS A 345 -8.48 -0.44 -3.26
CA HIS A 345 -8.43 0.96 -2.82
C HIS A 345 -8.76 1.07 -1.31
N ASN A 346 -9.21 2.25 -0.84
CA ASN A 346 -9.58 2.38 0.56
C ASN A 346 -10.80 1.51 0.86
N LEU A 347 -10.67 0.67 1.87
CA LEU A 347 -11.75 -0.20 2.34
C LEU A 347 -12.30 0.31 3.67
N SER A 348 -13.61 0.45 3.74
CA SER A 348 -14.33 0.76 4.96
C SER A 348 -15.19 -0.42 5.39
N VAL A 349 -15.14 -0.74 6.68
CA VAL A 349 -15.96 -1.80 7.29
C VAL A 349 -17.09 -1.16 8.06
N HIS A 350 -18.28 -1.64 7.84
CA HIS A 350 -19.49 -1.19 8.52
C HIS A 350 -20.17 -2.38 9.22
N ALA A 351 -20.56 -2.17 10.47
CA ALA A 351 -21.35 -3.13 11.23
C ALA A 351 -22.71 -2.49 11.58
N ARG A 352 -23.79 -2.91 10.89
CA ARG A 352 -25.13 -2.37 11.13
C ARG A 352 -25.54 -2.60 12.58
N ASP A 353 -26.05 -1.55 13.22
CA ASP A 353 -26.55 -1.56 14.61
C ASP A 353 -25.48 -1.89 15.68
N HIS A 354 -24.20 -1.89 15.31
CA HIS A 354 -23.08 -2.20 16.19
C HIS A 354 -22.03 -1.06 16.18
N THR A 355 -22.39 0.09 16.74
CA THR A 355 -21.54 1.27 16.86
C THR A 355 -20.90 1.34 18.24
N HIS A 356 -20.00 0.43 18.53
CA HIS A 356 -19.28 0.40 19.81
C HIS A 356 -17.86 0.94 19.63
N GLU A 357 -17.43 1.81 20.53
CA GLU A 357 -16.04 2.19 20.64
C GLU A 357 -15.20 1.03 21.22
N PHE A 358 -13.90 1.09 21.02
CA PHE A 358 -12.96 0.07 21.52
C PHE A 358 -13.10 -0.20 23.01
N GLY A 359 -13.23 0.86 23.83
CA GLY A 359 -13.44 0.74 25.26
C GLY A 359 -14.75 0.02 25.65
N ASP A 360 -15.80 0.16 24.85
CA ASP A 360 -17.08 -0.53 25.07
C ASP A 360 -16.99 -2.00 24.68
N LEU A 361 -16.28 -2.32 23.61
CA LEU A 361 -16.03 -3.73 23.23
C LEU A 361 -15.25 -4.46 24.34
N LEU A 362 -14.28 -3.81 24.98
CA LEU A 362 -13.54 -4.39 26.10
C LEU A 362 -14.44 -4.62 27.34
N LYS A 363 -15.34 -3.66 27.65
CA LYS A 363 -16.32 -3.83 28.75
C LYS A 363 -17.31 -4.96 28.45
N MET A 364 -17.83 -5.03 27.22
CA MET A 364 -18.73 -6.11 26.78
C MET A 364 -18.06 -7.48 26.80
N MET A 365 -16.77 -7.54 26.50
CA MET A 365 -16.00 -8.78 26.54
C MET A 365 -15.82 -9.28 27.98
N ASP A 366 -15.77 -8.38 29.00
CA ASP A 366 -15.51 -8.66 30.42
C ASP A 366 -14.27 -9.54 30.62
N THR A 367 -14.41 -10.84 30.41
CA THR A 367 -13.29 -11.80 30.43
C THR A 367 -13.07 -12.36 29.04
N GLY A 368 -11.92 -12.06 28.44
CA GLY A 368 -11.61 -12.50 27.08
C GLY A 368 -10.14 -12.33 26.74
N PHE A 369 -9.85 -12.31 25.45
CA PHE A 369 -8.47 -12.15 24.95
C PHE A 369 -8.43 -10.97 23.96
N LEU A 370 -7.62 -9.96 24.29
CA LEU A 370 -7.31 -8.85 23.39
C LEU A 370 -6.04 -9.20 22.61
N VAL A 371 -6.16 -9.27 21.27
CA VAL A 371 -5.03 -9.51 20.37
C VAL A 371 -4.48 -8.16 19.92
N THR A 372 -3.26 -7.84 20.33
CA THR A 372 -2.56 -6.59 19.99
C THR A 372 -1.37 -6.83 19.07
N ASP A 373 -0.98 -8.11 18.85
CA ASP A 373 0.11 -8.47 17.96
C ASP A 373 -0.02 -9.94 17.53
N LEU A 374 0.47 -10.27 16.33
CA LEU A 374 0.50 -11.61 15.77
C LEU A 374 1.92 -11.97 15.37
N LEU A 375 2.46 -13.03 15.97
CA LEU A 375 3.77 -13.58 15.60
C LEU A 375 3.62 -14.47 14.37
N GLY A 376 4.05 -13.97 13.22
CA GLY A 376 4.06 -14.70 11.97
C GLY A 376 2.66 -15.06 11.45
N GLN A 377 2.37 -14.64 10.26
CA GLN A 377 1.16 -15.04 9.52
C GLN A 377 1.47 -16.16 8.52
N ASP A 378 2.62 -16.77 8.65
CA ASP A 378 3.13 -17.75 7.73
C ASP A 378 2.68 -19.17 8.15
N ARG A 379 2.39 -19.98 7.13
CA ARG A 379 1.98 -21.38 7.26
C ARG A 379 3.00 -22.29 7.97
N LYS A 380 4.24 -21.87 8.12
CA LYS A 380 5.26 -22.68 8.79
C LYS A 380 5.05 -22.77 10.29
N SER A 381 4.44 -21.77 10.90
CA SER A 381 4.07 -21.80 12.33
C SER A 381 2.98 -22.85 12.64
N THR A 382 2.22 -23.29 11.64
CA THR A 382 1.20 -24.34 11.77
C THR A 382 1.72 -25.75 11.49
N ARG A 383 3.01 -25.91 11.13
CA ARG A 383 3.64 -27.21 10.85
C ARG A 383 4.48 -27.76 12.00
N LEU A 384 4.41 -27.18 13.15
CA LEU A 384 4.99 -27.79 14.34
C LEU A 384 3.91 -28.64 15.01
N ASN A 385 3.94 -29.86 14.62
CA ASN A 385 3.48 -31.14 15.18
C ASN A 385 2.65 -31.97 14.25
#